data_dfe2184e4b383c166fcaf675e95d6151
#
_entry.id   dfe2184e4b383c166fcaf675e95d6151
#
_cell.length_a   1.000
_cell.length_b   1.000
_cell.length_c   1.000
_cell.angle_alpha   90.00
_cell.angle_beta   90.00
_cell.angle_gamma   90.00
#
_symmetry.space_group_name_H-M   'P 1'
#
loop_
_entity.id
_entity.type
_entity.pdbx_description
1 polymer ?
#
loop_
_entity_poly.entity_id
_entity_poly.type
_entity_poly.pdbx_seq_one_letter_code
_entity_poly.pdbx_strand_id
1 'polypeptide(L)'
;KLHGLYIGESRKPFEKAAELAQKLNIVHVDHRAKKVVTYLDPEELKTTWVGNKGIYRTRMTVADGGELIVLAPGVIAFGENEEMDKMTRKYGYTGTEHILELYRQGVFEGRLMSAAHLMQGSTEERFTVTYATKPENLSKEEIESVGYQWADYNEITKRYNPETLKEGWNVLPDGEE
;
A
#
# COMPACT_ATOMS: atom_id res chain seq x y z
N LYS A 1 -4.46 2.22 -23.57
CA LYS A 1 -3.73 2.19 -24.86
C LYS A 1 -2.88 0.92 -24.93
N LEU A 2 -2.98 0.10 -25.97
CA LEU A 2 -2.12 -1.06 -26.19
C LEU A 2 -0.73 -0.59 -26.65
N HIS A 3 0.33 -0.94 -25.93
CA HIS A 3 1.70 -0.54 -26.23
C HIS A 3 2.54 -1.65 -26.90
N GLY A 4 2.16 -2.90 -26.73
CA GLY A 4 2.81 -4.04 -27.35
C GLY A 4 2.01 -5.32 -27.16
N LEU A 5 2.22 -6.28 -28.06
CA LEU A 5 1.64 -7.62 -28.00
C LEU A 5 2.76 -8.62 -28.32
N TYR A 6 2.97 -9.58 -27.42
CA TYR A 6 3.99 -10.62 -27.56
C TYR A 6 3.33 -11.99 -27.47
N ILE A 7 3.43 -12.80 -28.53
CA ILE A 7 2.82 -14.11 -28.63
C ILE A 7 3.91 -15.15 -28.90
N GLY A 8 3.81 -16.31 -28.27
CA GLY A 8 4.71 -17.44 -28.47
C GLY A 8 4.62 -18.44 -27.32
N GLU A 9 5.17 -19.63 -27.52
CA GLU A 9 5.10 -20.74 -26.56
C GLU A 9 6.25 -20.76 -25.54
N SER A 10 7.26 -19.93 -25.74
CA SER A 10 8.44 -19.87 -24.87
C SER A 10 8.34 -18.77 -23.82
N ARG A 11 9.32 -18.71 -22.92
CA ARG A 11 9.47 -17.63 -21.95
C ARG A 11 9.77 -16.25 -22.59
N LYS A 12 10.33 -16.24 -23.80
CA LYS A 12 10.73 -15.01 -24.51
C LYS A 12 9.61 -13.95 -24.67
N PRO A 13 8.37 -14.29 -25.06
CA PRO A 13 7.27 -13.30 -25.10
C PRO A 13 7.01 -12.66 -23.75
N PHE A 14 7.02 -13.43 -22.67
CA PHE A 14 6.88 -12.91 -21.31
C PHE A 14 8.02 -11.93 -20.94
N GLU A 15 9.26 -12.29 -21.21
CA GLU A 15 10.42 -11.44 -20.92
C GLU A 15 10.34 -10.11 -21.66
N LYS A 16 10.00 -10.14 -22.95
CA LYS A 16 9.80 -8.90 -23.75
C LYS A 16 8.63 -8.05 -23.24
N ALA A 17 7.53 -8.69 -22.83
CA ALA A 17 6.40 -7.97 -22.24
C ALA A 17 6.78 -7.35 -20.89
N ALA A 18 7.53 -8.05 -20.06
CA ALA A 18 8.03 -7.55 -18.77
C ALA A 18 9.01 -6.38 -18.95
N GLU A 19 9.94 -6.45 -19.90
CA GLU A 19 10.84 -5.34 -20.24
C GLU A 19 10.08 -4.08 -20.67
N LEU A 20 9.04 -4.25 -21.52
CA LEU A 20 8.20 -3.13 -21.93
C LEU A 20 7.40 -2.57 -20.75
N ALA A 21 6.81 -3.44 -19.92
CA ALA A 21 6.05 -3.05 -18.74
C ALA A 21 6.92 -2.26 -17.75
N GLN A 22 8.16 -2.68 -17.52
CA GLN A 22 9.10 -1.94 -16.66
C GLN A 22 9.37 -0.53 -17.19
N LYS A 23 9.60 -0.39 -18.50
CA LYS A 23 9.86 0.93 -19.13
C LYS A 23 8.66 1.87 -19.07
N LEU A 24 7.43 1.33 -19.09
CA LEU A 24 6.21 2.13 -19.16
C LEU A 24 5.58 2.40 -17.79
N ASN A 25 5.76 1.52 -16.82
CA ASN A 25 5.02 1.58 -15.56
C ASN A 25 5.90 1.85 -14.33
N ILE A 26 7.23 1.85 -14.46
CA ILE A 26 8.12 2.20 -13.36
C ILE A 26 8.59 3.64 -13.53
N VAL A 27 8.31 4.45 -12.53
CA VAL A 27 8.84 5.80 -12.41
C VAL A 27 10.10 5.74 -11.56
N HIS A 28 11.22 6.22 -12.11
CA HIS A 28 12.46 6.35 -11.37
C HIS A 28 12.54 7.76 -10.79
N VAL A 29 12.87 7.86 -9.51
CA VAL A 29 13.08 9.12 -8.79
C VAL A 29 14.55 9.25 -8.41
N ASP A 30 15.11 10.45 -8.48
CA ASP A 30 16.53 10.69 -8.21
C ASP A 30 16.88 10.59 -6.71
N HIS A 31 15.90 10.86 -5.85
CA HIS A 31 16.05 10.77 -4.39
C HIS A 31 14.76 10.29 -3.74
N ARG A 32 14.87 9.76 -2.53
CA ARG A 32 13.72 9.35 -1.72
C ARG A 32 13.10 10.58 -1.06
N ALA A 33 11.77 10.66 -1.09
CA ALA A 33 11.02 11.74 -0.46
C ALA A 33 10.78 11.47 1.03
N LYS A 34 10.83 12.50 1.85
CA LYS A 34 10.47 12.43 3.27
C LYS A 34 8.97 12.21 3.47
N LYS A 35 8.17 12.64 2.52
CA LYS A 35 6.71 12.49 2.54
C LYS A 35 6.21 12.06 1.17
N VAL A 36 5.42 10.99 1.14
CA VAL A 36 4.78 10.46 -0.05
C VAL A 36 3.28 10.33 0.21
N VAL A 37 2.47 10.78 -0.74
CA VAL A 37 1.01 10.65 -0.67
C VAL A 37 0.54 9.75 -1.80
N THR A 38 -0.27 8.74 -1.48
CA THR A 38 -0.93 7.88 -2.46
C THR A 38 -2.43 7.99 -2.35
N TYR A 39 -3.12 7.93 -3.47
CA TYR A 39 -4.57 7.89 -3.53
C TYR A 39 -5.04 6.50 -4.00
N LEU A 40 -5.96 5.93 -3.26
CA LEU A 40 -6.59 4.66 -3.58
C LEU A 40 -7.95 4.90 -4.25
N ASP A 41 -8.15 4.36 -5.44
CA ASP A 41 -9.44 4.41 -6.13
C ASP A 41 -10.53 3.77 -5.24
N PRO A 42 -11.57 4.54 -4.86
CA PRO A 42 -12.61 4.07 -3.96
C PRO A 42 -13.53 3.01 -4.57
N GLU A 43 -13.58 2.88 -5.89
CA GLU A 43 -14.40 1.85 -6.55
C GLU A 43 -13.68 0.49 -6.59
N GLU A 44 -12.35 0.50 -6.71
CA GLU A 44 -11.55 -0.73 -6.83
C GLU A 44 -10.98 -1.23 -5.50
N LEU A 45 -10.59 -0.31 -4.59
CA LEU A 45 -9.78 -0.63 -3.42
C LEU A 45 -10.59 -0.47 -2.13
N LYS A 46 -11.37 -1.53 -1.80
CA LYS A 46 -12.31 -1.53 -0.66
C LYS A 46 -11.72 -2.07 0.64
N THR A 47 -10.56 -2.67 0.62
CA THR A 47 -9.91 -3.27 1.80
C THR A 47 -8.43 -2.90 1.85
N THR A 48 -7.81 -2.99 3.03
CA THR A 48 -6.35 -2.85 3.11
C THR A 48 -5.64 -3.99 2.40
N TRP A 49 -6.28 -5.15 2.25
CA TRP A 49 -5.74 -6.30 1.51
C TRP A 49 -5.31 -5.91 0.10
N VAL A 50 -6.14 -5.18 -0.63
CA VAL A 50 -5.80 -4.66 -1.95
C VAL A 50 -5.23 -3.24 -1.89
N GLY A 51 -5.65 -2.42 -0.93
CA GLY A 51 -5.21 -1.04 -0.76
C GLY A 51 -3.74 -0.89 -0.39
N ASN A 52 -3.14 -1.91 0.26
CA ASN A 52 -1.70 -1.92 0.55
C ASN A 52 -0.82 -1.96 -0.70
N LYS A 53 -1.43 -2.04 -1.91
CA LYS A 53 -0.75 -1.70 -3.17
C LYS A 53 -0.15 -0.29 -3.12
N GLY A 54 -0.80 0.65 -2.44
CA GLY A 54 -0.25 1.98 -2.18
C GLY A 54 1.07 1.94 -1.40
N ILE A 55 1.22 1.01 -0.45
CA ILE A 55 2.42 0.86 0.37
C ILE A 55 3.55 0.19 -0.43
N TYR A 56 3.35 -1.04 -0.93
CA TYR A 56 4.45 -1.77 -1.54
C TYR A 56 4.90 -1.22 -2.89
N ARG A 57 4.06 -0.46 -3.60
CA ARG A 57 4.45 0.22 -4.84
C ARG A 57 5.28 1.48 -4.61
N THR A 58 5.12 2.13 -3.46
CA THR A 58 5.79 3.41 -3.15
C THR A 58 6.89 3.31 -2.11
N ARG A 59 6.95 2.22 -1.34
CA ARG A 59 7.90 2.04 -0.22
C ARG A 59 9.37 2.32 -0.56
N MET A 60 9.76 2.13 -1.81
CA MET A 60 11.13 2.40 -2.26
C MET A 60 11.40 3.89 -2.48
N THR A 61 10.35 4.70 -2.63
CA THR A 61 10.48 6.15 -2.80
C THR A 61 10.42 6.91 -1.48
N VAL A 62 9.98 6.27 -0.39
CA VAL A 62 9.93 6.89 0.94
C VAL A 62 11.31 6.81 1.59
N ALA A 63 11.80 7.96 2.07
CA ALA A 63 13.05 8.05 2.82
C ALA A 63 12.95 7.36 4.19
N ASP A 64 14.09 6.94 4.73
CA ASP A 64 14.14 6.43 6.09
C ASP A 64 13.80 7.57 7.08
N GLY A 65 12.91 7.28 8.04
CA GLY A 65 12.30 8.27 8.92
C GLY A 65 11.22 9.12 8.27
N GLY A 66 10.83 8.82 7.02
CA GLY A 66 9.76 9.53 6.30
C GLY A 66 8.36 9.06 6.65
N GLU A 67 7.38 9.59 5.92
CA GLU A 67 5.96 9.30 6.06
C GLU A 67 5.32 8.94 4.71
N LEU A 68 4.51 7.89 4.70
CA LEU A 68 3.61 7.56 3.61
C LEU A 68 2.17 7.81 4.03
N ILE A 69 1.49 8.73 3.37
CA ILE A 69 0.07 9.00 3.57
C ILE A 69 -0.72 8.23 2.50
N VAL A 70 -1.63 7.38 2.93
CA VAL A 70 -2.50 6.59 2.07
C VAL A 70 -3.92 7.15 2.14
N LEU A 71 -4.33 7.91 1.13
CA LEU A 71 -5.70 8.42 1.02
C LEU A 71 -6.62 7.29 0.56
N ALA A 72 -7.47 6.80 1.45
CA ALA A 72 -8.21 5.54 1.30
C ALA A 72 -9.74 5.72 1.51
N PRO A 73 -10.43 6.54 0.68
CA PRO A 73 -11.84 6.87 0.90
C PRO A 73 -12.80 5.70 0.75
N GLY A 74 -12.41 4.65 0.03
CA GLY A 74 -13.25 3.48 -0.23
C GLY A 74 -12.98 2.30 0.70
N VAL A 75 -11.94 2.35 1.54
CA VAL A 75 -11.55 1.22 2.38
C VAL A 75 -12.49 1.10 3.58
N ILE A 76 -13.14 -0.06 3.71
CA ILE A 76 -14.16 -0.38 4.72
C ILE A 76 -13.81 -1.59 5.59
N ALA A 77 -12.76 -2.35 5.24
CA ALA A 77 -12.32 -3.54 5.96
C ALA A 77 -10.83 -3.80 5.74
N PHE A 78 -10.25 -4.71 6.52
CA PHE A 78 -8.85 -5.09 6.35
C PHE A 78 -8.67 -6.24 5.34
N GLY A 79 -9.59 -7.18 5.29
CA GLY A 79 -9.49 -8.38 4.45
C GLY A 79 -10.62 -8.50 3.43
N GLU A 80 -10.37 -9.24 2.34
CA GLU A 80 -11.37 -9.54 1.30
C GLU A 80 -12.45 -10.51 1.78
N ASN A 81 -12.19 -11.23 2.86
CA ASN A 81 -13.13 -12.10 3.54
C ASN A 81 -12.92 -12.04 5.04
N GLU A 82 -13.86 -12.62 5.79
CA GLU A 82 -13.88 -12.59 7.25
C GLU A 82 -12.60 -13.17 7.89
N GLU A 83 -12.04 -14.24 7.32
CA GLU A 83 -10.82 -14.87 7.84
C GLU A 83 -9.61 -13.94 7.69
N MET A 84 -9.42 -13.35 6.50
CA MET A 84 -8.33 -12.40 6.24
C MET A 84 -8.47 -11.15 7.10
N ASP A 85 -9.69 -10.64 7.28
CA ASP A 85 -9.97 -9.49 8.14
C ASP A 85 -9.61 -9.79 9.60
N LYS A 86 -10.07 -10.93 10.13
CA LYS A 86 -9.72 -11.37 11.50
C LYS A 86 -8.22 -11.56 11.70
N MET A 87 -7.52 -12.11 10.72
CA MET A 87 -6.07 -12.30 10.82
C MET A 87 -5.34 -10.96 10.87
N THR A 88 -5.75 -9.99 10.04
CA THR A 88 -5.16 -8.65 10.04
C THR A 88 -5.45 -7.93 11.36
N ARG A 89 -6.68 -7.96 11.86
CA ARG A 89 -7.03 -7.36 13.16
C ARG A 89 -6.26 -7.97 14.33
N LYS A 90 -5.99 -9.27 14.26
CA LYS A 90 -5.34 -9.99 15.37
C LYS A 90 -3.82 -9.76 15.41
N TYR A 91 -3.16 -9.76 14.25
CA TYR A 91 -1.70 -9.77 14.20
C TYR A 91 -1.10 -8.44 13.72
N GLY A 92 -1.84 -7.65 12.95
CA GLY A 92 -1.42 -6.35 12.45
C GLY A 92 -0.19 -6.37 11.53
N TYR A 93 0.25 -5.19 11.16
CA TYR A 93 1.43 -4.97 10.31
C TYR A 93 2.67 -4.71 11.20
N THR A 94 3.11 -5.75 11.88
CA THR A 94 4.06 -5.70 13.00
C THR A 94 5.51 -5.99 12.63
N GLY A 95 5.82 -6.02 11.34
CA GLY A 95 7.17 -6.29 10.83
C GLY A 95 7.34 -7.73 10.32
N THR A 96 8.21 -7.85 9.33
CA THR A 96 8.46 -9.15 8.65
C THR A 96 8.99 -10.19 9.62
N GLU A 97 9.95 -9.85 10.48
CA GLU A 97 10.56 -10.82 11.38
C GLU A 97 9.56 -11.37 12.39
N HIS A 98 8.71 -10.51 12.96
CA HIS A 98 7.66 -10.95 13.89
C HIS A 98 6.65 -11.89 13.21
N ILE A 99 6.20 -11.56 12.00
CA ILE A 99 5.27 -12.43 11.25
C ILE A 99 5.92 -13.76 10.85
N LEU A 100 7.21 -13.75 10.48
CA LEU A 100 7.97 -14.98 10.20
C LEU A 100 8.10 -15.88 11.44
N GLU A 101 8.32 -15.29 12.62
CA GLU A 101 8.36 -16.05 13.86
C GLU A 101 7.01 -16.71 14.17
N LEU A 102 5.90 -15.98 14.03
CA LEU A 102 4.55 -16.55 14.16
C LEU A 102 4.30 -17.66 13.11
N TYR A 103 4.81 -17.49 11.90
CA TYR A 103 4.71 -18.51 10.85
C TYR A 103 5.47 -19.79 11.23
N ARG A 104 6.70 -19.67 11.77
CA ARG A 104 7.50 -20.79 12.25
C ARG A 104 6.83 -21.55 13.41
N GLN A 105 6.04 -20.83 14.21
CA GLN A 105 5.22 -21.40 15.30
C GLN A 105 3.93 -22.06 14.81
N GLY A 106 3.66 -22.09 13.48
CA GLY A 106 2.48 -22.71 12.90
C GLY A 106 1.20 -21.85 12.93
N VAL A 107 1.28 -20.60 13.39
CA VAL A 107 0.10 -19.70 13.50
C VAL A 107 -0.59 -19.49 12.16
N PHE A 108 0.18 -19.45 11.07
CA PHE A 108 -0.31 -19.24 9.72
C PHE A 108 -0.37 -20.53 8.89
N GLU A 109 -0.44 -21.72 9.52
CA GLU A 109 -0.58 -22.98 8.80
C GLU A 109 -1.86 -22.95 7.93
N GLY A 110 -1.71 -23.25 6.62
CA GLY A 110 -2.78 -23.12 5.64
C GLY A 110 -3.14 -21.67 5.24
N ARG A 111 -2.48 -20.65 5.82
CA ARG A 111 -2.78 -19.22 5.66
C ARG A 111 -1.57 -18.39 5.19
N LEU A 112 -0.75 -18.97 4.33
CA LEU A 112 0.47 -18.32 3.82
C LEU A 112 0.21 -16.93 3.22
N MET A 113 -0.93 -16.76 2.54
CA MET A 113 -1.31 -15.48 1.94
C MET A 113 -1.52 -14.39 2.98
N SER A 114 -2.12 -14.72 4.13
CA SER A 114 -2.28 -13.77 5.24
C SER A 114 -0.93 -13.35 5.83
N ALA A 115 -0.02 -14.30 6.06
CA ALA A 115 1.33 -13.98 6.52
C ALA A 115 2.07 -13.07 5.52
N ALA A 116 2.03 -13.40 4.22
CA ALA A 116 2.66 -12.60 3.18
C ALA A 116 2.08 -11.18 3.11
N HIS A 117 0.75 -11.04 3.23
CA HIS A 117 0.08 -9.74 3.24
C HIS A 117 0.53 -8.87 4.43
N LEU A 118 0.58 -9.45 5.64
CA LEU A 118 1.00 -8.73 6.84
C LEU A 118 2.48 -8.27 6.74
N MET A 119 3.36 -9.11 6.19
CA MET A 119 4.74 -8.71 5.91
C MET A 119 4.82 -7.58 4.87
N GLN A 120 4.07 -7.68 3.77
CA GLN A 120 4.09 -6.65 2.72
C GLN A 120 3.52 -5.30 3.17
N GLY A 121 2.56 -5.30 4.09
CA GLY A 121 2.01 -4.09 4.70
C GLY A 121 2.91 -3.46 5.77
N SER A 122 3.92 -4.18 6.26
CA SER A 122 4.85 -3.70 7.27
C SER A 122 5.90 -2.76 6.67
N THR A 123 6.34 -1.78 7.46
CA THR A 123 7.30 -0.73 7.04
C THR A 123 8.75 -1.03 7.41
N GLU A 124 8.98 -2.08 8.19
CA GLU A 124 10.30 -2.46 8.75
C GLU A 124 10.94 -1.31 9.55
N GLU A 125 10.10 -0.53 10.24
CA GLU A 125 10.50 0.64 11.03
C GLU A 125 11.22 1.75 10.22
N ARG A 126 11.21 1.63 8.88
CA ARG A 126 11.90 2.59 8.01
C ARG A 126 11.15 3.91 7.88
N PHE A 127 9.83 3.85 7.84
CA PHE A 127 8.93 5.01 7.68
C PHE A 127 7.60 4.73 8.35
N THR A 128 6.83 5.77 8.60
CA THR A 128 5.46 5.64 9.12
C THR A 128 4.44 5.56 7.99
N VAL A 129 3.32 4.89 8.25
CA VAL A 129 2.15 4.89 7.35
C VAL A 129 1.00 5.56 8.08
N THR A 130 0.49 6.64 7.49
CA THR A 130 -0.77 7.28 7.89
C THR A 130 -1.87 6.84 6.94
N TYR A 131 -2.80 6.03 7.43
CA TYR A 131 -3.93 5.53 6.64
C TYR A 131 -5.12 6.46 6.84
N ALA A 132 -5.47 7.21 5.79
CA ALA A 132 -6.55 8.20 5.84
C ALA A 132 -7.86 7.58 5.35
N THR A 133 -8.72 7.17 6.27
CA THR A 133 -10.04 6.59 6.00
C THR A 133 -11.13 7.60 6.34
N LYS A 134 -12.34 7.38 5.79
CA LYS A 134 -13.53 8.03 6.28
C LYS A 134 -13.89 7.44 7.64
N PRO A 135 -14.19 8.25 8.67
CA PRO A 135 -14.49 7.77 10.03
C PRO A 135 -15.62 6.74 10.10
N GLU A 136 -16.61 6.86 9.20
CA GLU A 136 -17.73 5.92 9.08
C GLU A 136 -17.35 4.55 8.48
N ASN A 137 -16.19 4.44 7.86
CA ASN A 137 -15.71 3.21 7.24
C ASN A 137 -14.85 2.38 8.20
N LEU A 138 -13.67 2.92 8.53
CA LEU A 138 -12.76 2.35 9.53
C LEU A 138 -12.34 3.46 10.49
N SER A 139 -12.57 3.24 11.78
CA SER A 139 -12.28 4.20 12.83
C SER A 139 -10.77 4.35 13.08
N LYS A 140 -10.43 5.40 13.81
CA LYS A 140 -9.07 5.63 14.31
C LYS A 140 -8.55 4.43 15.09
N GLU A 141 -9.34 3.93 16.03
CA GLU A 141 -8.98 2.81 16.90
C GLU A 141 -8.70 1.54 16.10
N GLU A 142 -9.50 1.28 15.05
CA GLU A 142 -9.30 0.13 14.17
C GLU A 142 -7.98 0.24 13.40
N ILE A 143 -7.71 1.36 12.76
CA ILE A 143 -6.47 1.57 11.98
C ILE A 143 -5.23 1.53 12.88
N GLU A 144 -5.29 2.16 14.06
CA GLU A 144 -4.17 2.16 15.01
C GLU A 144 -3.92 0.77 15.61
N SER A 145 -4.97 -0.04 15.79
CA SER A 145 -4.84 -1.40 16.30
C SER A 145 -4.04 -2.35 15.39
N VAL A 146 -3.96 -2.07 14.11
CA VAL A 146 -3.18 -2.86 13.15
C VAL A 146 -1.78 -2.31 12.85
N GLY A 147 -1.37 -1.23 13.54
CA GLY A 147 -0.01 -0.69 13.48
C GLY A 147 0.19 0.49 12.53
N TYR A 148 -0.86 1.07 11.98
CA TYR A 148 -0.80 2.29 11.19
C TYR A 148 -1.20 3.51 12.03
N GLN A 149 -0.78 4.70 11.61
CA GLN A 149 -1.35 5.96 12.08
C GLN A 149 -2.66 6.22 11.33
N TRP A 150 -3.60 6.90 11.98
CA TRP A 150 -4.87 7.27 11.35
C TRP A 150 -4.95 8.76 11.08
N ALA A 151 -5.61 9.13 9.98
CA ALA A 151 -6.08 10.46 9.70
C ALA A 151 -7.52 10.43 9.18
N ASP A 152 -8.30 11.48 9.49
CA ASP A 152 -9.60 11.68 8.87
C ASP A 152 -9.40 12.07 7.40
N TYR A 153 -9.95 11.26 6.49
CA TYR A 153 -9.88 11.51 5.06
C TYR A 153 -10.38 12.89 4.67
N ASN A 154 -11.52 13.31 5.23
CA ASN A 154 -12.15 14.60 4.89
C ASN A 154 -11.32 15.81 5.36
N GLU A 155 -10.57 15.65 6.45
CA GLU A 155 -9.68 16.71 6.94
C GLU A 155 -8.36 16.75 6.17
N ILE A 156 -7.70 15.61 5.98
CA ILE A 156 -6.39 15.55 5.36
C ILE A 156 -6.41 15.94 3.87
N THR A 157 -7.54 15.68 3.18
CA THR A 157 -7.71 16.04 1.77
C THR A 157 -7.91 17.55 1.54
N LYS A 158 -8.14 18.33 2.58
CA LYS A 158 -8.05 19.80 2.48
C LYS A 158 -6.65 20.27 2.12
N ARG A 159 -5.63 19.51 2.53
CA ARG A 159 -4.22 19.75 2.19
C ARG A 159 -3.76 18.94 0.97
N TYR A 160 -4.11 17.66 0.91
CA TYR A 160 -3.70 16.74 -0.16
C TYR A 160 -4.92 16.37 -1.00
N ASN A 161 -5.40 17.32 -1.81
CA ASN A 161 -6.60 17.12 -2.62
C ASN A 161 -6.31 16.22 -3.83
N PRO A 162 -6.86 14.98 -3.88
CA PRO A 162 -6.62 14.05 -4.96
C PRO A 162 -7.12 14.55 -6.32
N GLU A 163 -8.12 15.45 -6.38
CA GLU A 163 -8.63 16.03 -7.63
C GLU A 163 -7.60 16.95 -8.33
N THR A 164 -6.64 17.47 -7.58
CA THR A 164 -5.57 18.32 -8.13
C THR A 164 -4.33 17.52 -8.52
N LEU A 165 -4.25 16.24 -8.16
CA LEU A 165 -3.14 15.35 -8.48
C LEU A 165 -3.30 14.83 -9.92
N LYS A 166 -2.18 14.77 -10.63
CA LYS A 166 -2.11 14.11 -11.94
C LYS A 166 -1.78 12.64 -11.72
N GLU A 167 -2.19 11.79 -12.64
CA GLU A 167 -1.74 10.40 -12.65
C GLU A 167 -0.21 10.34 -12.67
N GLY A 168 0.37 9.52 -11.80
CA GLY A 168 1.81 9.34 -11.65
C GLY A 168 2.42 10.14 -10.51
N TRP A 169 3.69 10.52 -10.67
CA TRP A 169 4.45 11.25 -9.67
C TRP A 169 4.19 12.76 -9.76
N ASN A 170 3.85 13.37 -8.63
CA ASN A 170 3.59 14.80 -8.53
C ASN A 170 4.38 15.38 -7.36
N VAL A 171 5.04 16.51 -7.57
CA VAL A 171 5.64 17.31 -6.51
C VAL A 171 4.59 18.29 -6.00
N LEU A 172 4.37 18.35 -4.69
CA LEU A 172 3.41 19.27 -4.10
C LEU A 172 3.93 20.71 -4.14
N PRO A 173 3.05 21.71 -4.34
CA PRO A 173 3.45 23.12 -4.55
C PRO A 173 4.17 23.76 -3.35
N ASP A 174 3.99 23.25 -2.14
CA ASP A 174 4.55 23.76 -0.90
C ASP A 174 5.96 23.27 -0.60
N GLY A 175 6.58 22.52 -1.52
CA GLY A 175 7.96 22.06 -1.38
C GLY A 175 8.17 21.01 -0.27
N GLU A 176 7.11 20.42 0.23
CA GLU A 176 7.20 19.23 1.09
C GLU A 176 7.52 17.99 0.22
N GLU A 177 8.79 17.62 0.23
CA GLU A 177 9.31 16.39 -0.36
C GLU A 177 9.25 15.22 0.63
#